data_c2320fa2194d369738606339a0d64785
#
_entry.id   c2320fa2194d369738606339a0d64785
#
_cell.length_a   1.000
_cell.length_b   1.000
_cell.length_c   1.000
_cell.angle_alpha   90.00
_cell.angle_beta   90.00
_cell.angle_gamma   90.00
#
_symmetry.space_group_name_H-M   'P 1'
#
loop_
_entity.id
_entity.type
_entity.pdbx_description
1 polymer ?
#
loop_
_entity_poly.entity_id
_entity_poly.type
_entity_poly.pdbx_seq_one_letter_code
_entity_poly.pdbx_strand_id
1 'polypeptide(L)'
;MAGELPAHVVLDDEVALGFLDVKPLFPGHVLVVPRDHVEVLTDLPADRVGPYFQRVQALAGAVEAACGAQGTFVAMNNRVSQSVPHLHTHVVPRTKGDGLKGFFWPRTRYEDDAHAARVATVIREALGT
;
A
#
# COMPACT_ATOMS: atom_id res chain seq x y z
N MET A 1 4.56 -15.59 -3.51
CA MET A 1 3.54 -16.48 -2.98
C MET A 1 3.75 -17.82 -3.61
N ALA A 2 4.20 -18.71 -2.82
CA ALA A 2 4.81 -19.97 -3.25
C ALA A 2 3.83 -20.96 -3.88
N GLY A 3 3.23 -20.60 -4.98
CA GLY A 3 2.38 -21.51 -5.75
C GLY A 3 1.03 -21.84 -5.16
N GLU A 4 0.72 -21.41 -3.95
CA GLU A 4 -0.58 -21.63 -3.35
C GLU A 4 -1.48 -20.43 -3.56
N LEU A 5 -2.72 -20.67 -4.00
CA LEU A 5 -3.69 -19.61 -4.11
C LEU A 5 -4.18 -19.22 -2.72
N PRO A 6 -4.32 -17.91 -2.43
CA PRO A 6 -4.95 -17.46 -1.20
C PRO A 6 -6.38 -18.00 -1.09
N ALA A 7 -6.83 -18.24 0.14
CA ALA A 7 -8.14 -18.85 0.38
C ALA A 7 -9.32 -17.99 -0.06
N HIS A 8 -9.17 -16.66 0.00
CA HIS A 8 -10.28 -15.73 -0.25
C HIS A 8 -9.85 -14.63 -1.21
N VAL A 9 -9.94 -14.95 -2.49
CA VAL A 9 -9.58 -14.02 -3.57
C VAL A 9 -10.76 -13.08 -3.85
N VAL A 10 -10.48 -11.79 -3.95
CA VAL A 10 -11.49 -10.76 -4.27
C VAL A 10 -11.26 -10.11 -5.63
N LEU A 11 -10.04 -10.22 -6.17
CA LEU A 11 -9.70 -9.71 -7.49
C LEU A 11 -8.67 -10.64 -8.11
N ASP A 12 -8.86 -11.00 -9.37
CA ASP A 12 -7.92 -11.88 -10.08
C ASP A 12 -7.96 -11.54 -11.56
N ASP A 13 -7.02 -10.75 -12.02
CA ASP A 13 -6.92 -10.41 -13.44
C ASP A 13 -5.45 -10.43 -13.87
N GLU A 14 -5.19 -10.01 -15.12
CA GLU A 14 -3.85 -10.05 -15.70
C GLU A 14 -2.89 -9.02 -15.09
N VAL A 15 -3.41 -8.08 -14.32
CA VAL A 15 -2.62 -7.00 -13.70
C VAL A 15 -2.32 -7.30 -12.24
N ALA A 16 -3.31 -7.77 -11.49
CA ALA A 16 -3.17 -7.90 -10.05
C ALA A 16 -4.00 -9.03 -9.48
N LEU A 17 -3.61 -9.46 -8.28
CA LEU A 17 -4.35 -10.39 -7.45
C LEU A 17 -4.66 -9.70 -6.15
N GLY A 18 -5.92 -9.71 -5.74
CA GLY A 18 -6.36 -9.16 -4.45
C GLY A 18 -7.00 -10.26 -3.62
N PHE A 19 -6.66 -10.33 -2.34
CA PHE A 19 -7.18 -11.37 -1.45
C PHE A 19 -7.22 -10.86 -0.01
N LEU A 20 -8.07 -11.49 0.80
CA LEU A 20 -8.16 -11.13 2.21
C LEU A 20 -6.88 -11.50 2.96
N ASP A 21 -6.44 -10.61 3.85
CA ASP A 21 -5.39 -10.94 4.80
C ASP A 21 -5.97 -11.93 5.81
N VAL A 22 -5.28 -13.06 6.03
CA VAL A 22 -5.74 -14.09 6.97
C VAL A 22 -5.59 -13.67 8.42
N LYS A 23 -4.77 -12.65 8.68
CA LYS A 23 -4.61 -12.03 10.00
C LYS A 23 -4.89 -10.54 9.87
N PRO A 24 -6.14 -10.16 9.61
CA PRO A 24 -6.46 -8.78 9.26
C PRO A 24 -6.34 -7.83 10.44
N LEU A 25 -6.06 -6.56 10.13
CA LEU A 25 -6.24 -5.50 11.13
C LEU A 25 -7.72 -5.36 11.47
N PHE A 26 -8.57 -5.43 10.45
CA PHE A 26 -10.03 -5.48 10.59
C PHE A 26 -10.59 -6.40 9.51
N PRO A 27 -11.76 -7.02 9.74
CA PRO A 27 -12.43 -7.78 8.67
C PRO A 27 -12.61 -6.92 7.42
N GLY A 28 -12.18 -7.45 6.28
CA GLY A 28 -12.17 -6.70 5.02
C GLY A 28 -10.81 -6.13 4.63
N HIS A 29 -9.79 -6.36 5.43
CA HIS A 29 -8.41 -6.00 5.11
C HIS A 29 -7.95 -6.83 3.90
N VAL A 30 -7.69 -6.17 2.78
CA VAL A 30 -7.29 -6.80 1.53
C VAL A 30 -5.80 -6.56 1.28
N LEU A 31 -5.13 -7.57 0.75
CA LEU A 31 -3.78 -7.45 0.21
C LEU A 31 -3.87 -7.48 -1.32
N VAL A 32 -3.19 -6.55 -1.97
CA VAL A 32 -3.13 -6.49 -3.42
C VAL A 32 -1.69 -6.69 -3.85
N VAL A 33 -1.47 -7.63 -4.77
CA VAL A 33 -0.14 -7.87 -5.33
C VAL A 33 -0.19 -7.73 -6.85
N PRO A 34 0.84 -7.15 -7.47
CA PRO A 34 0.89 -7.15 -8.93
C PRO A 34 1.23 -8.55 -9.44
N ARG A 35 0.82 -8.85 -10.66
CA ARG A 35 1.23 -10.09 -11.33
C ARG A 35 2.70 -10.07 -11.67
N ASP A 36 3.26 -8.88 -11.83
CA ASP A 36 4.68 -8.72 -12.04
C ASP A 36 5.45 -9.20 -10.81
N HIS A 37 6.49 -10.00 -11.03
CA HIS A 37 7.28 -10.53 -9.93
C HIS A 37 8.33 -9.51 -9.51
N VAL A 38 7.93 -8.58 -8.66
CA VAL A 38 8.78 -7.50 -8.16
C VAL A 38 8.73 -7.45 -6.64
N GLU A 39 9.84 -7.03 -6.04
CA GLU A 39 9.97 -7.00 -4.58
C GLU A 39 9.44 -5.70 -3.99
N VAL A 40 9.75 -4.57 -4.61
CA VAL A 40 9.41 -3.23 -4.11
C VAL A 40 8.84 -2.35 -5.21
N LEU A 41 8.23 -1.23 -4.80
CA LEU A 41 7.56 -0.32 -5.72
C LEU A 41 8.46 0.19 -6.84
N THR A 42 9.72 0.51 -6.54
CA THR A 42 10.64 1.05 -7.55
C THR A 42 11.02 0.03 -8.62
N ASP A 43 10.73 -1.24 -8.40
CA ASP A 43 10.98 -2.30 -9.39
C ASP A 43 9.79 -2.53 -10.32
N LEU A 44 8.63 -1.97 -10.00
CA LEU A 44 7.44 -2.14 -10.83
C LEU A 44 7.64 -1.39 -12.15
N PRO A 45 7.47 -2.06 -13.31
CA PRO A 45 7.64 -1.38 -14.60
C PRO A 45 6.72 -0.16 -14.73
N ALA A 46 7.23 0.91 -15.32
CA ALA A 46 6.52 2.19 -15.40
C ALA A 46 5.14 2.05 -16.05
N ASP A 47 5.01 1.21 -17.06
CA ASP A 47 3.74 0.97 -17.76
C ASP A 47 2.75 0.12 -16.95
N ARG A 48 3.19 -0.46 -15.83
CA ARG A 48 2.34 -1.26 -14.95
C ARG A 48 1.85 -0.46 -13.74
N VAL A 49 2.50 0.66 -13.43
CA VAL A 49 2.16 1.47 -12.26
C VAL A 49 0.70 1.96 -12.32
N GLY A 50 0.30 2.55 -13.45
CA GLY A 50 -1.07 3.02 -13.63
C GLY A 50 -2.10 1.90 -13.49
N PRO A 51 -1.99 0.83 -14.29
CA PRO A 51 -2.92 -0.31 -14.17
C PRO A 51 -2.97 -0.92 -12.78
N TYR A 52 -1.82 -1.07 -12.11
CA TYR A 52 -1.78 -1.62 -10.76
C TYR A 52 -2.54 -0.74 -9.77
N PHE A 53 -2.25 0.57 -9.76
CA PHE A 53 -2.91 1.47 -8.81
C PHE A 53 -4.38 1.69 -9.14
N GLN A 54 -4.81 1.51 -10.38
CA GLN A 54 -6.24 1.49 -10.71
C GLN A 54 -6.94 0.35 -9.98
N ARG A 55 -6.30 -0.83 -9.86
CA ARG A 55 -6.86 -1.96 -9.10
C ARG A 55 -6.89 -1.66 -7.61
N VAL A 56 -5.83 -1.05 -7.09
CA VAL A 56 -5.79 -0.63 -5.69
C VAL A 56 -6.92 0.36 -5.40
N GLN A 57 -7.12 1.34 -6.26
CA GLN A 57 -8.20 2.33 -6.14
C GLN A 57 -9.58 1.66 -6.15
N ALA A 58 -9.80 0.74 -7.09
CA ALA A 58 -11.06 0.02 -7.17
C ALA A 58 -11.34 -0.80 -5.91
N LEU A 59 -10.30 -1.46 -5.39
CA LEU A 59 -10.43 -2.24 -4.16
C LEU A 59 -10.66 -1.35 -2.94
N ALA A 60 -10.04 -0.19 -2.88
CA ALA A 60 -10.29 0.76 -1.79
C ALA A 60 -11.76 1.17 -1.75
N GLY A 61 -12.33 1.49 -2.90
CA GLY A 61 -13.76 1.82 -3.00
C GLY A 61 -14.67 0.65 -2.64
N ALA A 62 -14.32 -0.54 -3.11
CA ALA A 62 -15.11 -1.74 -2.84
C ALA A 62 -15.07 -2.13 -1.37
N VAL A 63 -13.90 -2.07 -0.73
CA VAL A 63 -13.73 -2.37 0.70
C VAL A 63 -14.55 -1.38 1.54
N GLU A 64 -14.47 -0.09 1.21
CA GLU A 64 -15.22 0.94 1.92
C GLU A 64 -16.72 0.67 1.84
N ALA A 65 -17.23 0.40 0.65
CA ALA A 65 -18.65 0.14 0.44
C ALA A 65 -19.10 -1.16 1.09
N ALA A 66 -18.35 -2.23 0.89
CA ALA A 66 -18.72 -3.57 1.38
C ALA A 66 -18.69 -3.66 2.89
N CYS A 67 -17.77 -2.97 3.54
CA CYS A 67 -17.60 -3.02 5.00
C CYS A 67 -18.37 -1.93 5.73
N GLY A 68 -19.06 -1.05 5.02
CA GLY A 68 -19.72 0.10 5.62
C GLY A 68 -18.74 1.02 6.32
N ALA A 69 -17.52 1.11 5.80
CA ALA A 69 -16.45 1.89 6.41
C ALA A 69 -16.55 3.36 6.00
N GLN A 70 -15.96 4.21 6.82
CA GLN A 70 -15.95 5.66 6.55
C GLN A 70 -14.78 6.05 5.66
N GLY A 71 -13.76 5.19 5.55
CA GLY A 71 -12.60 5.43 4.74
C GLY A 71 -11.72 4.20 4.69
N THR A 72 -10.51 4.38 4.14
CA THR A 72 -9.54 3.29 4.03
C THR A 72 -8.15 3.79 4.40
N PHE A 73 -7.33 2.84 4.83
CA PHE A 73 -5.88 3.04 4.94
C PHE A 73 -5.25 2.20 3.84
N VAL A 74 -4.47 2.84 2.98
CA VAL A 74 -3.79 2.17 1.87
C VAL A 74 -2.29 2.36 2.06
N ALA A 75 -1.54 1.26 2.14
CA ALA A 75 -0.12 1.34 2.43
C ALA A 75 0.66 0.15 1.92
N MET A 76 1.95 0.35 1.69
CA MET A 76 2.90 -0.71 1.39
C MET A 76 4.21 -0.43 2.12
N ASN A 77 4.90 -1.48 2.50
CA ASN A 77 6.25 -1.38 3.06
C ASN A 77 7.25 -1.79 1.98
N ASN A 78 8.19 -0.91 1.67
CA ASN A 78 9.24 -1.19 0.72
C ASN A 78 10.54 -1.43 1.50
N ARG A 79 11.00 -2.65 1.56
CA ARG A 79 12.19 -3.16 2.26
C ARG A 79 12.05 -3.16 3.78
N VAL A 80 11.95 -1.99 4.38
CA VAL A 80 11.86 -1.87 5.85
C VAL A 80 10.47 -2.32 6.29
N SER A 81 10.41 -3.24 7.23
CA SER A 81 9.17 -3.86 7.74
C SER A 81 8.37 -4.63 6.68
N GLN A 82 9.03 -4.98 5.60
CA GLN A 82 8.41 -5.79 4.54
C GLN A 82 8.57 -7.26 4.89
N SER A 83 7.49 -7.89 5.30
CA SER A 83 7.51 -9.29 5.77
C SER A 83 7.65 -10.30 4.63
N VAL A 84 7.23 -9.96 3.43
CA VAL A 84 7.27 -10.84 2.26
C VAL A 84 7.99 -10.11 1.12
N PRO A 85 8.99 -10.74 0.47
CA PRO A 85 9.76 -10.09 -0.59
C PRO A 85 9.03 -10.09 -1.94
N HIS A 86 7.80 -9.63 -1.92
CA HIS A 86 6.96 -9.42 -3.08
C HIS A 86 6.10 -8.20 -2.81
N LEU A 87 6.08 -7.23 -3.72
CA LEU A 87 5.33 -6.00 -3.54
C LEU A 87 3.88 -6.32 -3.18
N HIS A 88 3.39 -5.76 -2.10
CA HIS A 88 2.00 -5.90 -1.72
C HIS A 88 1.49 -4.62 -1.06
N THR A 89 0.25 -4.30 -1.36
CA THR A 89 -0.41 -3.10 -0.87
C THR A 89 -1.54 -3.51 0.06
N HIS A 90 -1.54 -2.95 1.27
CA HIS A 90 -2.62 -3.16 2.23
C HIS A 90 -3.74 -2.19 1.93
N VAL A 91 -4.97 -2.68 1.88
CA VAL A 91 -6.18 -1.87 1.80
C VAL A 91 -7.04 -2.23 3.00
N VAL A 92 -7.15 -1.32 3.95
CA VAL A 92 -7.75 -1.59 5.26
C VAL A 92 -8.97 -0.70 5.45
N PRO A 93 -10.15 -1.26 5.76
CA PRO A 93 -11.32 -0.43 6.05
C PRO A 93 -11.13 0.30 7.37
N ARG A 94 -11.52 1.57 7.39
CA ARG A 94 -11.35 2.41 8.56
C ARG A 94 -12.66 3.07 8.95
N THR A 95 -12.91 3.12 10.26
CA THR A 95 -14.03 3.81 10.83
C THR A 95 -13.53 4.60 12.04
N LYS A 96 -14.05 5.80 12.23
CA LYS A 96 -13.66 6.64 13.36
C LYS A 96 -13.86 5.86 14.66
N GLY A 97 -12.84 5.85 15.50
CA GLY A 97 -12.89 5.14 16.78
C GLY A 97 -12.69 3.63 16.68
N ASP A 98 -12.15 3.13 15.57
CA ASP A 98 -11.95 1.69 15.35
C ASP A 98 -10.80 1.09 16.15
N GLY A 99 -10.06 1.90 16.90
CA GLY A 99 -8.95 1.43 17.73
C GLY A 99 -7.61 1.37 17.02
N LEU A 100 -7.57 1.46 15.71
CA LEU A 100 -6.31 1.63 15.02
C LEU A 100 -5.87 3.06 15.25
N LYS A 101 -4.88 3.22 16.08
CA LYS A 101 -4.39 4.55 16.39
C LYS A 101 -3.72 5.09 15.16
N GLY A 102 -4.34 6.13 14.61
CA GLY A 102 -3.89 6.76 13.40
C GLY A 102 -2.47 7.15 13.59
N PHE A 103 -1.71 6.44 13.13
CA PHE A 103 -0.40 6.64 12.97
C PHE A 103 0.35 7.35 14.02
N PHE A 104 0.65 6.68 14.84
CA PHE A 104 1.87 6.53 15.46
C PHE A 104 3.03 7.08 14.68
N TRP A 105 2.86 8.14 14.01
CA TRP A 105 4.02 8.77 13.42
C TRP A 105 4.73 9.53 14.53
N PRO A 106 5.82 9.01 15.10
CA PRO A 106 6.64 9.86 15.96
C PRO A 106 7.22 10.94 15.06
N ARG A 107 6.66 12.13 15.17
CA ARG A 107 7.07 13.24 14.31
C ARG A 107 8.41 13.76 14.78
N THR A 108 9.29 14.03 13.83
CA THR A 108 10.54 14.72 14.08
C THR A 108 10.45 16.12 13.49
N ARG A 109 11.51 16.87 13.57
CA ARG A 109 11.58 18.24 13.04
C ARG A 109 12.84 18.41 12.22
N TYR A 110 12.75 19.29 11.24
CA TYR A 110 13.97 19.83 10.63
C TYR A 110 14.64 20.76 11.63
N GLU A 111 15.98 20.86 11.57
CA GLU A 111 16.74 21.72 12.47
C GLU A 111 16.32 23.20 12.31
N ASP A 112 16.11 23.61 11.05
CA ASP A 112 15.68 24.94 10.68
C ASP A 112 15.17 24.92 9.24
N ASP A 113 14.73 26.06 8.73
CA ASP A 113 14.21 26.17 7.36
C ASP A 113 15.29 25.87 6.32
N ALA A 114 16.53 26.25 6.59
CA ALA A 114 17.64 25.95 5.68
C ALA A 114 17.89 24.45 5.53
N HIS A 115 17.76 23.69 6.63
CA HIS A 115 17.88 22.25 6.61
C HIS A 115 16.76 21.64 5.72
N ALA A 116 15.53 22.09 5.90
CA ALA A 116 14.41 21.62 5.08
C ALA A 116 14.65 21.90 3.61
N ALA A 117 15.15 23.10 3.28
CA ALA A 117 15.46 23.48 1.91
C ALA A 117 16.54 22.60 1.28
N ARG A 118 17.58 22.26 2.05
CA ARG A 118 18.64 21.37 1.57
C ARG A 118 18.10 19.97 1.28
N VAL A 119 17.28 19.45 2.16
CA VAL A 119 16.66 18.12 1.96
C VAL A 119 15.80 18.10 0.70
N ALA A 120 14.99 19.14 0.52
CA ALA A 120 14.16 19.27 -0.68
C ALA A 120 15.01 19.31 -1.96
N THR A 121 16.13 20.04 -1.93
CA THR A 121 17.05 20.14 -3.07
C THR A 121 17.65 18.78 -3.41
N VAL A 122 18.12 18.05 -2.42
CA VAL A 122 18.70 16.72 -2.64
C VAL A 122 17.69 15.76 -3.27
N ILE A 123 16.45 15.80 -2.79
CA ILE A 123 15.39 14.96 -3.33
C ILE A 123 15.08 15.34 -4.80
N ARG A 124 14.97 16.65 -5.08
CA ARG A 124 14.74 17.11 -6.47
C ARG A 124 15.85 16.66 -7.40
N GLU A 125 17.10 16.76 -6.94
CA GLU A 125 18.24 16.30 -7.75
C GLU A 125 18.18 14.81 -8.01
N ALA A 126 17.81 14.03 -6.99
CA ALA A 126 17.67 12.58 -7.14
C ALA A 126 16.54 12.21 -8.11
N LEU A 127 15.50 13.03 -8.21
CA LEU A 127 14.42 12.85 -9.19
C LEU A 127 14.89 13.13 -10.62
N GLY A 128 15.99 13.83 -10.80
CA GLY A 128 16.50 14.16 -12.12
C GLY A 128 15.84 15.39 -12.75
N THR A 129 15.23 16.21 -11.95
CA THR A 129 14.57 17.45 -12.43
C THR A 129 15.33 18.68 -12.05
#